data_babe955d8a3a9274d10e5f1dfbe5ed4e
#
_entry.id   babe955d8a3a9274d10e5f1dfbe5ed4e
#
_cell.length_a   1.000
_cell.length_b   1.000
_cell.length_c   1.000
_cell.angle_alpha   90.00
_cell.angle_beta   90.00
_cell.angle_gamma   90.00
#
_symmetry.space_group_name_H-M   'P 1'
#
loop_
_entity.id
_entity.type
_entity.pdbx_description
1 polymer ?
#
loop_
_entity_poly.entity_id
_entity_poly.type
_entity_poly.pdbx_seq_one_letter_code
_entity_poly.pdbx_strand_id
1 'polypeptide(L)'
;MPTEVRIIQGAGAPRTVSASELRALQLDLVELAEALDAAIGSEATWSASVTESRGEITLGLRRESADGTGSLRIRRIMSRGGRWLEHDYFTLSEALQGRGLSDVVAKLSEKLVDRFKLEVIKVHANLDVGGYAWLRKGFFPAGENAVEALKKIYWAPEFIQRISGMSNDEVRAFVLSDEFRKYKSAFVGTHWYGSADMTDERARAALFGQSRAKLPTQIADATYHSVMLERLKAAEVRDFNAMVPLLEKQVNELLERLRGTTLSEMTRGQINAQLRLLRTAQQAVLTEATDKLERRLRMLAEYEAGFEAATLQRYLTEAGTGTVLTVPTGPAAFALANAVPLSATGDLLLPWVSKMTAEEVDQINKMILRGYSEGWTNDQLATMLRGTKALNYTDGLLPRMGKHNATIVRTAIQHVASTAREQVWRDNEDVIDRYRWVATLDSRTSPTCRTLDGQEFELGKGPRPPIHPNCRSTTVAVIAGLEGLLDNLQRASVNGQVPASMTYYEWLKTQSAAFQEEVLGPSRYKMFARSDMTADKFAKLQLNSAFQPLTLEEIRKRDRR
;
A
#
# COMPACT_ATOMS: atom_id res chain seq x y z
N MET A 1 1.76 -2.82 -20.22
CA MET A 1 0.85 -3.43 -21.23
C MET A 1 -0.16 -4.28 -20.48
N PRO A 2 -1.38 -4.51 -20.99
CA PRO A 2 -2.30 -5.42 -20.30
C PRO A 2 -1.69 -6.82 -20.26
N THR A 3 -1.87 -7.52 -19.13
CA THR A 3 -1.44 -8.91 -18.92
C THR A 3 -2.00 -9.79 -20.03
N GLU A 4 -1.14 -10.38 -20.86
CA GLU A 4 -1.59 -11.28 -21.93
C GLU A 4 -1.88 -12.66 -21.34
N VAL A 5 -3.16 -13.01 -21.21
CA VAL A 5 -3.60 -14.32 -20.69
C VAL A 5 -4.12 -15.18 -21.85
N ARG A 6 -3.41 -16.27 -22.16
CA ARG A 6 -3.87 -17.27 -23.13
C ARG A 6 -4.77 -18.30 -22.46
N ILE A 7 -6.02 -18.38 -22.90
CA ILE A 7 -6.99 -19.35 -22.36
C ILE A 7 -6.94 -20.64 -23.20
N ILE A 8 -6.62 -21.77 -22.55
CA ILE A 8 -6.58 -23.08 -23.18
C ILE A 8 -7.88 -23.81 -22.83
N GLN A 9 -8.68 -24.14 -23.84
CA GLN A 9 -9.87 -24.97 -23.65
C GLN A 9 -9.51 -26.47 -23.82
N GLY A 10 -9.85 -27.27 -22.81
CA GLY A 10 -9.71 -28.73 -22.91
C GLY A 10 -10.75 -29.34 -23.87
N ALA A 11 -10.34 -30.33 -24.66
CA ALA A 11 -11.20 -31.01 -25.62
C ALA A 11 -12.05 -32.12 -24.94
N GLY A 12 -13.38 -32.07 -25.13
CA GLY A 12 -14.27 -33.20 -25.33
C GLY A 12 -14.64 -34.09 -24.13
N ALA A 13 -15.50 -33.61 -23.21
CA ALA A 13 -16.36 -34.47 -22.38
C ALA A 13 -17.73 -33.76 -22.18
N PRO A 14 -18.82 -34.47 -21.86
CA PRO A 14 -20.10 -33.82 -21.57
C PRO A 14 -19.95 -32.87 -20.39
N ARG A 15 -20.33 -31.59 -20.61
CA ARG A 15 -20.14 -30.50 -19.64
C ARG A 15 -21.28 -30.49 -18.64
N THR A 16 -20.98 -30.48 -17.34
CA THR A 16 -21.92 -30.18 -16.27
C THR A 16 -21.90 -28.68 -15.91
N VAL A 17 -20.89 -27.95 -16.40
CA VAL A 17 -20.73 -26.50 -16.22
C VAL A 17 -21.39 -25.75 -17.37
N SER A 18 -22.24 -24.79 -17.06
CA SER A 18 -22.84 -23.92 -18.05
C SER A 18 -21.79 -23.02 -18.75
N ALA A 19 -22.09 -22.55 -19.95
CA ALA A 19 -21.19 -21.65 -20.68
C ALA A 19 -20.92 -20.33 -19.91
N SER A 20 -21.89 -19.85 -19.11
CA SER A 20 -21.75 -18.66 -18.27
C SER A 20 -20.81 -18.91 -17.08
N GLU A 21 -20.94 -20.04 -16.42
CA GLU A 21 -20.03 -20.45 -15.33
C GLU A 21 -18.60 -20.64 -15.83
N LEU A 22 -18.44 -21.26 -17.01
CA LEU A 22 -17.11 -21.43 -17.60
C LEU A 22 -16.44 -20.07 -17.88
N ARG A 23 -17.18 -19.12 -18.43
CA ARG A 23 -16.67 -17.74 -18.65
C ARG A 23 -16.31 -17.05 -17.33
N ALA A 24 -17.13 -17.23 -16.27
CA ALA A 24 -16.85 -16.66 -14.96
C ALA A 24 -15.56 -17.25 -14.35
N LEU A 25 -15.34 -18.55 -14.47
CA LEU A 25 -14.10 -19.21 -14.02
C LEU A 25 -12.87 -18.73 -14.80
N GLN A 26 -13.01 -18.51 -16.11
CA GLN A 26 -11.95 -17.95 -16.94
C GLN A 26 -11.61 -16.52 -16.53
N LEU A 27 -12.61 -15.68 -16.24
CA LEU A 27 -12.42 -14.32 -15.73
C LEU A 27 -11.75 -14.31 -14.35
N ASP A 28 -12.14 -15.19 -13.44
CA ASP A 28 -11.47 -15.32 -12.13
C ASP A 28 -9.97 -15.64 -12.26
N LEU A 29 -9.58 -16.47 -13.24
CA LEU A 29 -8.16 -16.76 -13.50
C LEU A 29 -7.42 -15.57 -14.12
N VAL A 30 -8.07 -14.79 -14.97
CA VAL A 30 -7.50 -13.54 -15.52
C VAL A 30 -7.29 -12.52 -14.40
N GLU A 31 -8.30 -12.28 -13.57
CA GLU A 31 -8.18 -11.38 -12.42
C GLU A 31 -7.07 -11.82 -11.44
N LEU A 32 -6.93 -13.14 -11.23
CA LEU A 32 -5.85 -13.67 -10.41
C LEU A 32 -4.48 -13.40 -11.04
N ALA A 33 -4.33 -13.59 -12.35
CA ALA A 33 -3.09 -13.32 -13.07
C ALA A 33 -2.70 -11.84 -12.95
N GLU A 34 -3.66 -10.92 -13.15
CA GLU A 34 -3.46 -9.47 -13.00
C GLU A 34 -3.07 -9.10 -11.56
N ALA A 35 -3.74 -9.67 -10.56
CA ALA A 35 -3.43 -9.44 -9.15
C ALA A 35 -2.03 -9.96 -8.75
N LEU A 36 -1.61 -11.08 -9.34
CA LEU A 36 -0.27 -11.64 -9.14
C LEU A 36 0.81 -10.79 -9.82
N ASP A 37 0.58 -10.33 -11.06
CA ASP A 37 1.51 -9.42 -11.75
C ASP A 37 1.67 -8.11 -10.98
N ALA A 38 0.60 -7.55 -10.47
CA ALA A 38 0.64 -6.36 -9.62
C ALA A 38 1.46 -6.57 -8.35
N ALA A 39 1.38 -7.77 -7.74
CA ALA A 39 2.13 -8.13 -6.55
C ALA A 39 3.60 -8.46 -6.84
N ILE A 40 3.89 -9.02 -8.02
CA ILE A 40 5.24 -9.40 -8.45
C ILE A 40 6.01 -8.19 -8.99
N GLY A 41 5.32 -7.27 -9.68
CA GLY A 41 5.91 -6.04 -10.23
C GLY A 41 6.77 -6.28 -11.46
N SER A 42 6.55 -7.37 -12.22
CA SER A 42 7.26 -7.66 -13.46
C SER A 42 6.31 -8.28 -14.49
N GLU A 43 6.53 -7.96 -15.77
CA GLU A 43 5.76 -8.49 -16.89
C GLU A 43 6.10 -9.97 -17.15
N ALA A 44 5.08 -10.76 -17.49
CA ALA A 44 5.23 -12.15 -17.86
C ALA A 44 4.09 -12.62 -18.77
N THR A 45 4.30 -13.77 -19.42
CA THR A 45 3.24 -14.44 -20.16
C THR A 45 2.48 -15.40 -19.25
N TRP A 46 1.16 -15.33 -19.29
CA TRP A 46 0.26 -16.20 -18.53
C TRP A 46 -0.48 -17.17 -19.42
N SER A 47 -0.64 -18.38 -18.97
CA SER A 47 -1.56 -19.37 -19.54
C SER A 47 -2.58 -19.81 -18.49
N ALA A 48 -3.86 -19.73 -18.82
CA ALA A 48 -4.96 -20.16 -17.97
C ALA A 48 -5.72 -21.30 -18.63
N SER A 49 -6.14 -22.30 -17.88
CA SER A 49 -6.90 -23.44 -18.34
C SER A 49 -8.06 -23.77 -17.42
N VAL A 50 -9.21 -24.09 -17.98
CA VAL A 50 -10.37 -24.64 -17.28
C VAL A 50 -10.78 -25.91 -18.00
N THR A 51 -10.69 -27.06 -17.32
CA THR A 51 -11.05 -28.36 -17.89
C THR A 51 -12.05 -29.07 -16.99
N GLU A 52 -12.97 -29.81 -17.57
CA GLU A 52 -13.93 -30.63 -16.83
C GLU A 52 -13.77 -32.10 -17.21
N SER A 53 -13.69 -32.98 -16.23
CA SER A 53 -13.63 -34.42 -16.41
C SER A 53 -14.29 -35.14 -15.24
N ARG A 54 -15.19 -36.08 -15.51
CA ARG A 54 -15.85 -36.93 -14.50
C ARG A 54 -16.52 -36.19 -13.34
N GLY A 55 -17.09 -35.01 -13.63
CA GLY A 55 -17.73 -34.14 -12.60
C GLY A 55 -16.78 -33.33 -11.74
N GLU A 56 -15.49 -33.33 -12.07
CA GLU A 56 -14.49 -32.49 -11.46
C GLU A 56 -14.05 -31.39 -12.43
N ILE A 57 -13.87 -30.18 -11.91
CA ILE A 57 -13.41 -29.01 -12.65
C ILE A 57 -11.98 -28.73 -12.22
N THR A 58 -11.06 -28.74 -13.17
CA THR A 58 -9.66 -28.39 -12.93
C THR A 58 -9.38 -26.98 -13.46
N LEU A 59 -8.85 -26.13 -12.58
CA LEU A 59 -8.40 -24.78 -12.88
C LEU A 59 -6.87 -24.75 -12.85
N GLY A 60 -6.24 -24.31 -13.93
CA GLY A 60 -4.79 -24.16 -14.04
C GLY A 60 -4.41 -22.72 -14.37
N LEU A 61 -3.37 -22.20 -13.73
CA LEU A 61 -2.75 -20.92 -14.06
C LEU A 61 -1.24 -21.07 -14.01
N ARG A 62 -0.55 -20.63 -15.06
CA ARG A 62 0.90 -20.70 -15.19
C ARG A 62 1.46 -19.37 -15.66
N ARG A 63 2.50 -18.92 -14.97
CA ARG A 63 3.31 -17.76 -15.30
C ARG A 63 4.69 -18.19 -15.79
N GLU A 64 5.14 -17.59 -16.88
CA GLU A 64 6.50 -17.75 -17.39
C GLU A 64 7.09 -16.37 -17.66
N SER A 65 8.19 -16.05 -16.96
CA SER A 65 8.98 -14.87 -17.28
C SER A 65 9.92 -15.18 -18.45
N ALA A 66 10.25 -14.16 -19.25
CA ALA A 66 11.12 -14.29 -20.40
C ALA A 66 12.54 -14.80 -20.07
N ASP A 67 13.00 -14.54 -18.82
CA ASP A 67 14.30 -14.95 -18.29
C ASP A 67 14.24 -16.29 -17.51
N GLY A 68 13.08 -16.92 -17.40
CA GLY A 68 12.88 -18.18 -16.67
C GLY A 68 12.94 -18.08 -15.14
N THR A 69 13.27 -16.91 -14.57
CA THR A 69 13.51 -16.77 -13.12
C THR A 69 12.23 -16.58 -12.30
N GLY A 70 11.13 -16.15 -12.93
CA GLY A 70 9.88 -15.79 -12.27
C GLY A 70 8.73 -16.74 -12.56
N SER A 71 8.94 -18.06 -12.50
CA SER A 71 7.88 -19.04 -12.77
C SER A 71 6.95 -19.27 -11.59
N LEU A 72 5.63 -19.38 -11.89
CA LEU A 72 4.59 -19.70 -10.93
C LEU A 72 3.59 -20.67 -11.56
N ARG A 73 3.13 -21.67 -10.81
CA ARG A 73 2.10 -22.59 -11.25
C ARG A 73 1.08 -22.84 -10.15
N ILE A 74 -0.20 -22.78 -10.52
CA ILE A 74 -1.32 -23.05 -9.64
C ILE A 74 -2.20 -24.09 -10.31
N ARG A 75 -2.66 -25.07 -9.55
CA ARG A 75 -3.71 -26.00 -9.97
C ARG A 75 -4.69 -26.20 -8.83
N ARG A 76 -5.97 -26.10 -9.16
CA ARG A 76 -7.09 -26.34 -8.26
C ARG A 76 -8.03 -27.33 -8.90
N ILE A 77 -8.52 -28.30 -8.13
CA ILE A 77 -9.52 -29.25 -8.58
C ILE A 77 -10.72 -29.10 -7.67
N MET A 78 -11.92 -28.98 -8.22
CA MET A 78 -13.14 -28.91 -7.42
C MET A 78 -14.19 -29.90 -7.89
N SER A 79 -14.95 -30.43 -6.93
CA SER A 79 -16.12 -31.25 -7.15
C SER A 79 -17.35 -30.56 -6.57
N ARG A 80 -18.30 -30.21 -7.43
CA ARG A 80 -19.57 -29.59 -7.01
C ARG A 80 -20.45 -30.58 -6.24
N GLY A 81 -20.53 -31.81 -6.73
CA GLY A 81 -21.30 -32.89 -6.08
C GLY A 81 -20.71 -33.32 -4.73
N GLY A 82 -19.38 -33.29 -4.62
CA GLY A 82 -18.66 -33.62 -3.39
C GLY A 82 -18.47 -32.39 -2.46
N ARG A 83 -18.86 -31.19 -2.89
CA ARG A 83 -18.71 -29.92 -2.15
C ARG A 83 -17.30 -29.64 -1.63
N TRP A 84 -16.26 -30.01 -2.41
CA TRP A 84 -14.89 -29.80 -2.01
C TRP A 84 -14.04 -29.12 -3.10
N LEU A 85 -13.00 -28.43 -2.66
CA LEU A 85 -11.92 -27.86 -3.46
C LEU A 85 -10.59 -28.47 -3.02
N GLU A 86 -9.75 -28.87 -3.94
CA GLU A 86 -8.40 -29.35 -3.65
C GLU A 86 -7.35 -28.36 -4.13
N HIS A 87 -6.46 -27.98 -3.24
CA HIS A 87 -5.23 -27.28 -3.56
C HIS A 87 -4.20 -28.30 -4.02
N ASP A 88 -4.29 -28.72 -5.30
CA ASP A 88 -3.46 -29.77 -5.86
C ASP A 88 -1.98 -29.37 -5.85
N TYR A 89 -1.65 -28.22 -6.44
CA TYR A 89 -0.33 -27.62 -6.24
C TYR A 89 -0.31 -26.09 -6.37
N PHE A 90 0.71 -25.53 -5.73
CA PHE A 90 1.11 -24.14 -5.84
C PHE A 90 2.63 -24.08 -5.74
N THR A 91 3.31 -23.80 -6.86
CA THR A 91 4.76 -23.75 -6.92
C THR A 91 5.25 -22.37 -7.34
N LEU A 92 6.32 -21.90 -6.70
CA LEU A 92 6.99 -20.64 -6.92
C LEU A 92 8.49 -20.87 -7.12
N SER A 93 9.09 -20.22 -8.12
CA SER A 93 10.54 -20.09 -8.16
C SER A 93 11.07 -19.32 -6.94
N GLU A 94 12.33 -19.51 -6.57
CA GLU A 94 12.94 -18.84 -5.42
C GLU A 94 12.77 -17.32 -5.47
N ALA A 95 12.90 -16.71 -6.65
CA ALA A 95 12.75 -15.28 -6.86
C ALA A 95 11.36 -14.72 -6.48
N LEU A 96 10.34 -15.57 -6.41
CA LEU A 96 8.96 -15.21 -6.06
C LEU A 96 8.57 -15.59 -4.63
N GLN A 97 9.39 -16.34 -3.91
CA GLN A 97 9.11 -16.74 -2.53
C GLN A 97 9.16 -15.54 -1.57
N GLY A 98 8.41 -15.64 -0.48
CA GLY A 98 8.37 -14.59 0.56
C GLY A 98 7.62 -13.31 0.20
N ARG A 99 7.00 -13.21 -0.98
CA ARG A 99 6.27 -12.01 -1.46
C ARG A 99 4.78 -11.98 -1.09
N GLY A 100 4.30 -12.89 -0.25
CA GLY A 100 2.88 -12.94 0.16
C GLY A 100 1.91 -13.41 -0.93
N LEU A 101 2.40 -14.02 -2.02
CA LEU A 101 1.58 -14.44 -3.16
C LEU A 101 0.54 -15.51 -2.79
N SER A 102 0.78 -16.28 -1.73
CA SER A 102 -0.19 -17.27 -1.21
C SER A 102 -1.52 -16.63 -0.80
N ASP A 103 -1.49 -15.40 -0.28
CA ASP A 103 -2.69 -14.70 0.16
C ASP A 103 -3.48 -14.15 -1.04
N VAL A 104 -2.78 -13.75 -2.11
CA VAL A 104 -3.41 -13.39 -3.39
C VAL A 104 -4.12 -14.61 -4.00
N VAL A 105 -3.47 -15.78 -3.99
CA VAL A 105 -4.04 -17.03 -4.51
C VAL A 105 -5.21 -17.56 -3.65
N ALA A 106 -5.18 -17.32 -2.34
CA ALA A 106 -6.27 -17.71 -1.43
C ALA A 106 -7.61 -17.04 -1.80
N LYS A 107 -7.59 -15.81 -2.34
CA LYS A 107 -8.80 -15.11 -2.80
C LYS A 107 -9.55 -15.84 -3.92
N LEU A 108 -8.83 -16.53 -4.83
CA LEU A 108 -9.49 -17.38 -5.81
C LEU A 108 -10.24 -18.51 -5.13
N SER A 109 -9.59 -19.19 -4.17
CA SER A 109 -10.22 -20.30 -3.43
C SER A 109 -11.45 -19.82 -2.64
N GLU A 110 -11.41 -18.63 -2.04
CA GLU A 110 -12.54 -18.02 -1.37
C GLU A 110 -13.71 -17.77 -2.32
N LYS A 111 -13.47 -17.15 -3.48
CA LYS A 111 -14.49 -16.96 -4.52
C LYS A 111 -15.14 -18.26 -4.97
N LEU A 112 -14.35 -19.33 -5.13
CA LEU A 112 -14.84 -20.65 -5.52
C LEU A 112 -15.71 -21.29 -4.43
N VAL A 113 -15.25 -21.23 -3.17
CA VAL A 113 -16.00 -21.72 -2.00
C VAL A 113 -17.36 -21.05 -1.91
N ASP A 114 -17.41 -19.72 -2.02
CA ASP A 114 -18.64 -18.96 -1.90
C ASP A 114 -19.60 -19.17 -3.07
N ARG A 115 -19.08 -19.14 -4.29
CA ARG A 115 -19.89 -19.32 -5.51
C ARG A 115 -20.51 -20.70 -5.62
N PHE A 116 -19.73 -21.74 -5.34
CA PHE A 116 -20.15 -23.14 -5.50
C PHE A 116 -20.61 -23.81 -4.20
N LYS A 117 -20.65 -23.04 -3.09
CA LYS A 117 -21.04 -23.53 -1.77
C LYS A 117 -20.26 -24.77 -1.34
N LEU A 118 -18.93 -24.70 -1.51
CA LEU A 118 -18.04 -25.78 -1.13
C LEU A 118 -17.83 -25.78 0.38
N GLU A 119 -17.80 -26.98 0.98
CA GLU A 119 -17.73 -27.13 2.43
C GLU A 119 -16.33 -27.49 2.92
N VAL A 120 -15.50 -28.07 2.04
CA VAL A 120 -14.17 -28.58 2.42
C VAL A 120 -13.12 -28.14 1.42
N ILE A 121 -11.98 -27.65 1.91
CA ILE A 121 -10.77 -27.52 1.12
C ILE A 121 -9.79 -28.60 1.53
N LYS A 122 -9.26 -29.34 0.56
CA LYS A 122 -8.25 -30.39 0.74
C LYS A 122 -6.87 -29.88 0.34
N VAL A 123 -5.83 -30.41 0.98
CA VAL A 123 -4.43 -30.10 0.68
C VAL A 123 -3.55 -31.34 0.86
N HIS A 124 -2.53 -31.45 0.02
CA HIS A 124 -1.37 -32.28 0.27
C HIS A 124 -0.22 -31.38 0.71
N ALA A 125 0.05 -31.35 2.02
CA ALA A 125 1.17 -30.63 2.57
C ALA A 125 2.47 -31.40 2.25
N ASN A 126 3.20 -30.90 1.28
CA ASN A 126 4.52 -31.38 0.90
C ASN A 126 5.40 -30.13 0.64
N LEU A 127 6.68 -30.24 0.57
CA LEU A 127 7.67 -29.17 0.50
C LEU A 127 8.16 -28.68 1.87
N ASP A 128 9.31 -28.05 1.88
CA ASP A 128 10.10 -27.73 3.08
C ASP A 128 9.35 -26.99 4.21
N VAL A 129 8.42 -26.12 3.87
CA VAL A 129 7.63 -25.37 4.86
C VAL A 129 6.13 -25.71 4.85
N GLY A 130 5.70 -26.59 3.95
CA GLY A 130 4.28 -26.86 3.68
C GLY A 130 3.50 -27.32 4.90
N GLY A 131 4.06 -28.25 5.67
CA GLY A 131 3.40 -28.80 6.86
C GLY A 131 3.05 -27.72 7.88
N TYR A 132 3.98 -26.87 8.24
CA TYR A 132 3.76 -25.75 9.16
C TYR A 132 2.83 -24.70 8.57
N ALA A 133 3.07 -24.30 7.31
CA ALA A 133 2.28 -23.26 6.67
C ALA A 133 0.80 -23.60 6.57
N TRP A 134 0.48 -24.84 6.21
CA TRP A 134 -0.90 -25.29 6.09
C TRP A 134 -1.60 -25.42 7.43
N LEU A 135 -0.91 -25.90 8.48
CA LEU A 135 -1.46 -25.86 9.84
C LEU A 135 -1.84 -24.45 10.26
N ARG A 136 -0.97 -23.46 10.01
CA ARG A 136 -1.22 -22.03 10.29
C ARG A 136 -2.33 -21.41 9.44
N LYS A 137 -2.73 -22.07 8.36
CA LYS A 137 -3.86 -21.71 7.49
C LYS A 137 -5.15 -22.48 7.83
N GLY A 138 -5.19 -23.20 8.97
CA GLY A 138 -6.37 -23.89 9.46
C GLY A 138 -6.60 -25.29 8.88
N PHE A 139 -5.62 -25.83 8.11
CA PHE A 139 -5.67 -27.21 7.65
C PHE A 139 -5.20 -28.16 8.73
N PHE A 140 -5.88 -29.29 8.85
CA PHE A 140 -5.49 -30.35 9.77
C PHE A 140 -5.32 -31.66 9.02
N PRO A 141 -4.36 -32.51 9.47
CA PRO A 141 -4.18 -33.83 8.90
C PRO A 141 -5.46 -34.66 9.00
N ALA A 142 -5.66 -35.55 8.05
CA ALA A 142 -6.81 -36.42 8.04
C ALA A 142 -6.85 -37.30 9.31
N GLY A 143 -7.98 -37.26 10.03
CA GLY A 143 -8.19 -38.04 11.27
C GLY A 143 -9.35 -37.44 12.07
N GLU A 144 -9.99 -38.28 12.89
CA GLU A 144 -11.14 -37.89 13.71
C GLU A 144 -10.77 -37.01 14.92
N ASN A 145 -9.50 -37.08 15.37
CA ASN A 145 -8.99 -36.39 16.54
C ASN A 145 -7.76 -35.57 16.18
N ALA A 146 -7.84 -34.25 16.38
CA ALA A 146 -6.76 -33.32 16.05
C ALA A 146 -5.47 -33.56 16.85
N VAL A 147 -5.57 -33.99 18.11
CA VAL A 147 -4.42 -34.33 18.97
C VAL A 147 -3.68 -35.53 18.36
N GLU A 148 -4.39 -36.63 18.07
CA GLU A 148 -3.78 -37.85 17.50
C GLU A 148 -3.24 -37.60 16.10
N ALA A 149 -3.90 -36.76 15.31
CA ALA A 149 -3.42 -36.41 13.98
C ALA A 149 -2.09 -35.64 14.05
N LEU A 150 -1.95 -34.69 14.96
CA LEU A 150 -0.69 -33.97 15.15
C LEU A 150 0.42 -34.81 15.75
N LYS A 151 0.10 -35.75 16.67
CA LYS A 151 1.06 -36.72 17.22
C LYS A 151 1.68 -37.61 16.16
N LYS A 152 0.93 -37.96 15.12
CA LYS A 152 1.43 -38.77 13.98
C LYS A 152 2.45 -37.99 13.14
N ILE A 153 2.36 -36.66 13.11
CA ILE A 153 3.26 -35.82 12.32
C ILE A 153 4.50 -35.47 13.12
N TYR A 154 4.33 -35.11 14.40
CA TYR A 154 5.44 -34.66 15.25
C TYR A 154 5.34 -35.25 16.65
N TRP A 155 6.41 -35.95 17.05
CA TRP A 155 6.48 -36.74 18.28
C TRP A 155 7.57 -36.22 19.23
N ALA A 156 7.45 -34.99 19.72
CA ALA A 156 8.30 -34.49 20.80
C ALA A 156 7.55 -34.50 22.14
N PRO A 157 8.17 -35.02 23.23
CA PRO A 157 7.50 -35.10 24.54
C PRO A 157 6.88 -33.80 25.00
N GLU A 158 7.57 -32.69 24.85
CA GLU A 158 7.11 -31.34 25.24
C GLU A 158 5.87 -30.90 24.46
N PHE A 159 5.84 -31.15 23.15
CA PHE A 159 4.70 -30.83 22.32
C PHE A 159 3.49 -31.71 22.66
N ILE A 160 3.72 -33.02 22.81
CA ILE A 160 2.70 -33.98 23.21
C ILE A 160 2.09 -33.59 24.56
N GLN A 161 2.93 -33.28 25.56
CA GLN A 161 2.47 -32.85 26.86
C GLN A 161 1.63 -31.56 26.76
N ARG A 162 2.04 -30.62 25.90
CA ARG A 162 1.33 -29.34 25.71
C ARG A 162 -0.07 -29.52 25.15
N ILE A 163 -0.28 -30.44 24.22
CA ILE A 163 -1.57 -30.68 23.55
C ILE A 163 -2.41 -31.80 24.20
N SER A 164 -1.81 -32.61 25.08
CA SER A 164 -2.52 -33.70 25.77
C SER A 164 -3.62 -33.12 26.68
N GLY A 165 -4.83 -33.67 26.53
CA GLY A 165 -6.00 -33.21 27.29
C GLY A 165 -6.76 -32.05 26.63
N MET A 166 -6.25 -31.45 25.55
CA MET A 166 -6.99 -30.49 24.78
C MET A 166 -8.10 -31.14 23.96
N SER A 167 -9.23 -30.47 23.84
CA SER A 167 -10.26 -30.79 22.87
C SER A 167 -9.79 -30.46 21.43
N ASN A 168 -10.47 -30.97 20.42
CA ASN A 168 -10.17 -30.66 19.03
C ASN A 168 -10.17 -29.16 18.76
N ASP A 169 -11.10 -28.41 19.35
CA ASP A 169 -11.21 -26.97 19.17
C ASP A 169 -10.06 -26.22 19.85
N GLU A 170 -9.64 -26.63 21.02
CA GLU A 170 -8.50 -26.05 21.72
C GLU A 170 -7.19 -26.30 20.96
N VAL A 171 -6.99 -27.50 20.39
CA VAL A 171 -5.82 -27.79 19.56
C VAL A 171 -5.83 -26.92 18.29
N ARG A 172 -7.00 -26.77 17.64
CA ARG A 172 -7.15 -25.90 16.46
C ARG A 172 -6.82 -24.43 16.81
N ALA A 173 -7.35 -23.93 17.91
CA ALA A 173 -7.06 -22.59 18.40
C ALA A 173 -5.56 -22.42 18.76
N PHE A 174 -4.96 -23.40 19.41
CA PHE A 174 -3.55 -23.40 19.75
C PHE A 174 -2.64 -23.34 18.52
N VAL A 175 -2.90 -24.14 17.50
CA VAL A 175 -2.13 -24.14 16.24
C VAL A 175 -2.20 -22.77 15.53
N LEU A 176 -3.29 -22.05 15.66
CA LEU A 176 -3.46 -20.71 15.09
C LEU A 176 -2.84 -19.60 15.97
N SER A 177 -2.52 -19.88 17.24
CA SER A 177 -1.97 -18.91 18.20
C SER A 177 -0.50 -18.56 17.91
N ASP A 178 -0.03 -17.44 18.45
CA ASP A 178 1.38 -17.05 18.37
C ASP A 178 2.30 -17.98 19.15
N GLU A 179 1.78 -18.65 20.19
CA GLU A 179 2.53 -19.63 20.96
C GLU A 179 3.01 -20.81 20.10
N PHE A 180 2.21 -21.23 19.10
CA PHE A 180 2.58 -22.30 18.20
C PHE A 180 3.80 -22.00 17.31
N ARG A 181 4.16 -20.72 17.14
CA ARG A 181 5.33 -20.34 16.32
C ARG A 181 6.65 -20.95 16.80
N LYS A 182 6.78 -21.22 18.09
CA LYS A 182 7.97 -21.88 18.64
C LYS A 182 8.20 -23.31 18.11
N TYR A 183 7.13 -23.96 17.61
CA TYR A 183 7.20 -25.31 17.03
C TYR A 183 7.42 -25.31 15.52
N LYS A 184 7.68 -24.15 14.88
CA LYS A 184 7.84 -24.04 13.42
C LYS A 184 8.83 -25.07 12.87
N SER A 185 10.01 -25.21 13.48
CA SER A 185 11.05 -26.15 13.03
C SER A 185 10.62 -27.60 13.09
N ALA A 186 9.66 -27.92 13.95
CA ALA A 186 9.12 -29.26 14.13
C ALA A 186 8.20 -29.73 12.98
N PHE A 187 7.53 -28.76 12.34
CA PHE A 187 6.57 -29.03 11.27
C PHE A 187 7.10 -28.68 9.87
N VAL A 188 8.28 -28.08 9.78
CA VAL A 188 8.99 -27.87 8.52
C VAL A 188 9.46 -29.23 7.98
N GLY A 189 9.24 -29.47 6.68
CA GLY A 189 9.59 -30.74 6.03
C GLY A 189 8.62 -31.90 6.29
N THR A 190 7.52 -31.69 7.03
CA THR A 190 6.52 -32.74 7.26
C THR A 190 5.59 -32.89 6.06
N HIS A 191 5.18 -34.16 5.77
CA HIS A 191 4.31 -34.52 4.64
C HIS A 191 3.03 -35.15 5.17
N TRP A 192 1.87 -34.60 4.79
CA TRP A 192 0.58 -35.14 5.19
C TRP A 192 -0.55 -34.65 4.28
N TYR A 193 -1.62 -35.45 4.20
CA TYR A 193 -2.87 -35.06 3.58
C TYR A 193 -3.82 -34.53 4.63
N GLY A 194 -4.51 -33.43 4.32
CA GLY A 194 -5.42 -32.81 5.26
C GLY A 194 -6.51 -31.99 4.61
N SER A 195 -7.35 -31.43 5.46
CA SER A 195 -8.46 -30.59 5.03
C SER A 195 -8.74 -29.47 6.01
N ALA A 196 -9.40 -28.43 5.50
CA ALA A 196 -9.99 -27.36 6.29
C ALA A 196 -11.50 -27.34 6.02
N ASP A 197 -12.28 -27.30 7.09
CA ASP A 197 -13.74 -27.20 7.04
C ASP A 197 -14.14 -25.75 6.82
N MET A 198 -14.77 -25.44 5.70
CA MET A 198 -15.19 -24.09 5.32
C MET A 198 -16.51 -23.68 5.95
N THR A 199 -17.18 -24.58 6.68
CA THR A 199 -18.31 -24.26 7.55
C THR A 199 -17.84 -23.79 8.95
N ASP A 200 -16.59 -24.09 9.32
CA ASP A 200 -15.94 -23.57 10.52
C ASP A 200 -15.36 -22.17 10.24
N GLU A 201 -15.92 -21.15 10.90
CA GLU A 201 -15.49 -19.75 10.75
C GLU A 201 -14.01 -19.53 11.11
N ARG A 202 -13.45 -20.32 12.04
CA ARG A 202 -12.03 -20.21 12.45
C ARG A 202 -11.10 -20.75 11.36
N ALA A 203 -11.42 -21.90 10.77
CA ALA A 203 -10.65 -22.46 9.67
C ALA A 203 -10.73 -21.56 8.44
N ARG A 204 -11.92 -21.04 8.15
CA ARG A 204 -12.16 -20.08 7.08
C ARG A 204 -11.37 -18.77 7.29
N ALA A 205 -11.39 -18.23 8.51
CA ALA A 205 -10.63 -17.05 8.89
C ALA A 205 -9.12 -17.26 8.83
N ALA A 206 -8.64 -18.44 9.17
CA ALA A 206 -7.21 -18.77 9.10
C ALA A 206 -6.70 -18.90 7.67
N LEU A 207 -7.54 -19.40 6.74
CA LEU A 207 -7.16 -19.62 5.34
C LEU A 207 -7.25 -18.35 4.51
N PHE A 208 -8.36 -17.64 4.59
CA PHE A 208 -8.65 -16.46 3.76
C PHE A 208 -8.27 -15.14 4.42
N GLY A 209 -7.68 -15.22 5.58
CA GLY A 209 -7.67 -14.17 6.56
C GLY A 209 -8.99 -14.24 7.32
N GLN A 210 -9.07 -13.60 8.48
CA GLN A 210 -10.41 -13.41 9.04
C GLN A 210 -11.27 -12.89 7.89
N SER A 211 -12.22 -13.69 7.44
CA SER A 211 -13.38 -13.15 6.76
C SER A 211 -13.68 -11.96 7.63
N ARG A 212 -13.53 -10.75 7.09
CA ARG A 212 -13.85 -9.54 7.85
C ARG A 212 -15.31 -9.69 8.23
N ALA A 213 -15.53 -10.52 9.27
CA ALA A 213 -16.78 -10.57 9.96
C ALA A 213 -16.98 -9.14 10.40
N LYS A 214 -17.79 -8.40 9.62
CA LYS A 214 -18.38 -7.13 10.00
C LYS A 214 -17.45 -6.30 10.90
N LEU A 215 -16.34 -5.85 10.34
CA LEU A 215 -15.69 -4.66 10.82
C LEU A 215 -15.86 -3.63 9.72
N PRO A 216 -17.02 -3.01 9.64
CA PRO A 216 -17.12 -1.78 8.92
C PRO A 216 -16.30 -0.80 9.72
N THR A 217 -15.13 -0.44 9.25
CA THR A 217 -14.55 0.75 9.73
C THR A 217 -13.93 1.53 8.62
N GLN A 218 -14.58 2.61 8.33
CA GLN A 218 -13.99 3.68 7.56
C GLN A 218 -12.54 3.93 8.00
N ILE A 219 -12.24 3.95 9.31
CA ILE A 219 -10.88 4.17 9.83
C ILE A 219 -9.96 3.00 9.55
N ALA A 220 -10.39 1.74 9.73
CA ALA A 220 -9.56 0.58 9.40
C ALA A 220 -9.32 0.47 7.90
N ASP A 221 -10.36 0.66 7.08
CA ASP A 221 -10.25 0.70 5.63
C ASP A 221 -9.39 1.87 5.17
N ALA A 222 -9.57 3.07 5.73
CA ALA A 222 -8.75 4.24 5.44
C ALA A 222 -7.29 4.03 5.85
N THR A 223 -7.03 3.33 6.97
CA THR A 223 -5.67 3.02 7.41
C THR A 223 -5.01 2.01 6.47
N TYR A 224 -5.72 0.94 6.09
CA TYR A 224 -5.23 -0.02 5.10
C TYR A 224 -4.99 0.64 3.75
N HIS A 225 -5.94 1.44 3.29
CA HIS A 225 -5.83 2.21 2.06
C HIS A 225 -4.65 3.19 2.08
N SER A 226 -4.39 3.85 3.21
CA SER A 226 -3.22 4.71 3.39
C SER A 226 -1.90 3.95 3.22
N VAL A 227 -1.81 2.71 3.69
CA VAL A 227 -0.62 1.85 3.46
C VAL A 227 -0.47 1.51 1.98
N MET A 228 -1.56 1.19 1.29
CA MET A 228 -1.54 0.94 -0.16
C MET A 228 -1.12 2.19 -0.93
N LEU A 229 -1.62 3.35 -0.53
CA LEU A 229 -1.25 4.64 -1.13
C LEU A 229 0.24 4.96 -0.93
N GLU A 230 0.84 4.63 0.24
CA GLU A 230 2.28 4.80 0.46
C GLU A 230 3.12 3.87 -0.45
N ARG A 231 2.65 2.66 -0.74
CA ARG A 231 3.29 1.76 -1.72
C ARG A 231 3.21 2.32 -3.13
N LEU A 232 2.06 2.84 -3.53
CA LEU A 232 1.88 3.52 -4.81
C LEU A 232 2.81 4.73 -4.91
N LYS A 233 2.87 5.59 -3.88
CA LYS A 233 3.81 6.72 -3.82
C LYS A 233 5.25 6.29 -4.03
N ALA A 234 5.67 5.18 -3.42
CA ALA A 234 7.03 4.66 -3.58
C ALA A 234 7.30 4.17 -5.02
N ALA A 235 6.33 3.55 -5.67
CA ALA A 235 6.43 3.12 -7.07
C ALA A 235 6.51 4.32 -8.02
N GLU A 236 5.60 5.27 -7.90
CA GLU A 236 5.57 6.46 -8.75
C GLU A 236 6.81 7.37 -8.54
N VAL A 237 7.37 7.42 -7.33
CA VAL A 237 8.66 8.09 -7.08
C VAL A 237 9.79 7.42 -7.87
N ARG A 238 9.85 6.09 -7.91
CA ARG A 238 10.88 5.39 -8.70
C ARG A 238 10.71 5.68 -10.19
N ASP A 239 9.48 5.63 -10.69
CA ASP A 239 9.16 5.88 -12.09
C ASP A 239 9.47 7.32 -12.50
N PHE A 240 9.13 8.29 -11.66
CA PHE A 240 9.45 9.70 -11.91
C PHE A 240 10.95 9.96 -11.85
N ASN A 241 11.66 9.37 -10.89
CA ASN A 241 13.10 9.50 -10.77
C ASN A 241 13.89 8.81 -11.90
N ALA A 242 13.26 8.00 -12.74
CA ALA A 242 13.90 7.45 -13.94
C ALA A 242 14.36 8.54 -14.93
N MET A 243 13.84 9.77 -14.81
CA MET A 243 14.34 10.91 -15.58
C MET A 243 15.74 11.38 -15.15
N VAL A 244 16.15 11.17 -13.88
CA VAL A 244 17.42 11.68 -13.35
C VAL A 244 18.64 11.12 -14.10
N PRO A 245 18.76 9.80 -14.34
CA PRO A 245 19.83 9.25 -15.21
C PRO A 245 19.81 9.80 -16.64
N LEU A 246 18.63 10.12 -17.18
CA LEU A 246 18.53 10.71 -18.53
C LEU A 246 19.09 12.14 -18.56
N LEU A 247 18.77 12.94 -17.53
CA LEU A 247 19.36 14.29 -17.37
C LEU A 247 20.87 14.20 -17.17
N GLU A 248 21.36 13.26 -16.37
CA GLU A 248 22.79 12.99 -16.20
C GLU A 248 23.47 12.64 -17.52
N LYS A 249 22.85 11.74 -18.31
CA LYS A 249 23.37 11.36 -19.63
C LYS A 249 23.53 12.57 -20.54
N GLN A 250 22.55 13.46 -20.59
CA GLN A 250 22.61 14.68 -21.40
C GLN A 250 23.74 15.61 -20.98
N VAL A 251 23.99 15.74 -19.67
CA VAL A 251 25.15 16.52 -19.18
C VAL A 251 26.46 15.84 -19.55
N ASN A 252 26.57 14.52 -19.42
CA ASN A 252 27.77 13.78 -19.83
C ASN A 252 28.05 13.93 -21.32
N GLU A 253 27.02 13.88 -22.17
CA GLU A 253 27.14 14.13 -23.61
C GLU A 253 27.65 15.54 -23.91
N LEU A 254 27.24 16.53 -23.11
CA LEU A 254 27.82 17.87 -23.19
C LEU A 254 29.30 17.86 -22.82
N LEU A 255 29.68 17.23 -21.69
CA LEU A 255 31.05 17.15 -21.23
C LEU A 255 31.98 16.41 -22.23
N GLU A 256 31.46 15.36 -22.87
CA GLU A 256 32.19 14.65 -23.92
C GLU A 256 32.44 15.51 -25.17
N ARG A 257 31.44 16.31 -25.59
CA ARG A 257 31.60 17.28 -26.68
C ARG A 257 32.63 18.37 -26.36
N LEU A 258 32.81 18.66 -25.07
CA LEU A 258 33.79 19.62 -24.57
C LEU A 258 35.13 18.97 -24.20
N ARG A 259 35.33 17.68 -24.54
CA ARG A 259 36.59 16.94 -24.26
C ARG A 259 37.78 17.65 -24.89
N GLY A 260 38.79 17.91 -24.07
CA GLY A 260 39.97 18.66 -24.48
C GLY A 260 39.85 20.18 -24.44
N THR A 261 38.68 20.71 -24.08
CA THR A 261 38.47 22.14 -23.86
C THR A 261 37.98 22.35 -22.43
N THR A 262 38.57 23.25 -21.67
CA THR A 262 38.07 23.62 -20.36
C THR A 262 36.91 24.61 -20.51
N LEU A 263 35.95 24.58 -19.60
CA LEU A 263 34.82 25.53 -19.63
C LEU A 263 35.29 27.00 -19.65
N SER A 264 36.40 27.28 -18.97
CA SER A 264 36.98 28.64 -18.91
C SER A 264 37.61 29.10 -20.22
N GLU A 265 37.94 28.19 -21.15
CA GLU A 265 38.48 28.53 -22.49
C GLU A 265 37.40 28.89 -23.50
N MET A 266 36.11 28.63 -23.17
CA MET A 266 35.00 28.93 -24.03
C MET A 266 34.61 30.40 -23.91
N THR A 267 34.16 31.00 -24.99
CA THR A 267 33.53 32.32 -24.94
C THR A 267 32.11 32.21 -24.31
N ARG A 268 31.63 33.26 -23.70
CA ARG A 268 30.28 33.33 -23.13
C ARG A 268 29.19 32.99 -24.15
N GLY A 269 29.40 33.33 -25.42
CA GLY A 269 28.48 32.99 -26.50
C GLY A 269 28.42 31.47 -26.77
N GLN A 270 29.57 30.81 -26.76
CA GLN A 270 29.69 29.35 -26.98
C GLN A 270 29.01 28.57 -25.83
N ILE A 271 29.31 28.93 -24.56
CA ILE A 271 28.68 28.23 -23.42
C ILE A 271 27.16 28.45 -23.41
N ASN A 272 26.69 29.64 -23.70
CA ASN A 272 25.24 29.93 -23.79
C ASN A 272 24.58 29.13 -24.93
N ALA A 273 25.26 28.92 -26.07
CA ALA A 273 24.74 28.07 -27.15
C ALA A 273 24.62 26.60 -26.71
N GLN A 274 25.63 26.06 -26.02
CA GLN A 274 25.58 24.70 -25.48
C GLN A 274 24.48 24.54 -24.42
N LEU A 275 24.32 25.51 -23.53
CA LEU A 275 23.26 25.50 -22.52
C LEU A 275 21.86 25.57 -23.14
N ARG A 276 21.67 26.30 -24.25
CA ARG A 276 20.36 26.29 -24.96
C ARG A 276 20.04 24.89 -25.49
N LEU A 277 21.01 24.20 -26.12
CA LEU A 277 20.82 22.83 -26.60
C LEU A 277 20.51 21.87 -25.45
N LEU A 278 21.27 21.98 -24.36
CA LEU A 278 21.05 21.17 -23.17
C LEU A 278 19.65 21.40 -22.58
N ARG A 279 19.22 22.65 -22.43
CA ARG A 279 17.87 23.00 -21.92
C ARG A 279 16.76 22.42 -22.79
N THR A 280 16.88 22.46 -24.10
CA THR A 280 15.89 21.87 -25.01
C THR A 280 15.78 20.36 -24.81
N ALA A 281 16.92 19.66 -24.68
CA ALA A 281 16.94 18.23 -24.43
C ALA A 281 16.38 17.88 -23.03
N GLN A 282 16.75 18.63 -22.00
CA GLN A 282 16.23 18.48 -20.64
C GLN A 282 14.73 18.73 -20.56
N GLN A 283 14.23 19.75 -21.29
CA GLN A 283 12.79 20.04 -21.34
C GLN A 283 11.98 18.88 -21.89
N ALA A 284 12.47 18.18 -22.92
CA ALA A 284 11.81 17.01 -23.47
C ALA A 284 11.68 15.88 -22.41
N VAL A 285 12.75 15.61 -21.67
CA VAL A 285 12.73 14.61 -20.59
C VAL A 285 11.76 14.98 -19.48
N LEU A 286 11.73 16.26 -19.08
CA LEU A 286 10.79 16.75 -18.07
C LEU A 286 9.34 16.63 -18.53
N THR A 287 9.06 17.06 -19.76
CA THR A 287 7.70 17.00 -20.32
C THR A 287 7.22 15.55 -20.31
N GLU A 288 8.02 14.59 -20.78
CA GLU A 288 7.66 13.18 -20.76
C GLU A 288 7.37 12.66 -19.34
N ALA A 289 8.24 13.01 -18.37
CA ALA A 289 8.07 12.59 -16.98
C ALA A 289 6.82 13.20 -16.34
N THR A 290 6.57 14.49 -16.57
CA THR A 290 5.38 15.19 -16.02
C THR A 290 4.09 14.72 -16.66
N ASP A 291 4.07 14.50 -17.97
CA ASP A 291 2.91 13.95 -18.69
C ASP A 291 2.57 12.53 -18.21
N LYS A 292 3.60 11.72 -17.96
CA LYS A 292 3.41 10.38 -17.39
C LYS A 292 2.82 10.47 -15.99
N LEU A 293 3.35 11.34 -15.14
CA LEU A 293 2.81 11.58 -13.80
C LEU A 293 1.36 12.06 -13.85
N GLU A 294 1.03 13.04 -14.72
CA GLU A 294 -0.33 13.54 -14.87
C GLU A 294 -1.32 12.44 -15.26
N ARG A 295 -0.97 11.59 -16.24
CA ARG A 295 -1.81 10.45 -16.61
C ARG A 295 -2.07 9.53 -15.42
N ARG A 296 -1.06 9.24 -14.61
CA ARG A 296 -1.19 8.42 -13.38
C ARG A 296 -2.07 9.09 -12.34
N LEU A 297 -1.94 10.39 -12.15
CA LEU A 297 -2.79 11.16 -11.23
C LEU A 297 -4.27 11.19 -11.66
N ARG A 298 -4.55 11.21 -12.97
CA ARG A 298 -5.92 11.08 -13.50
C ARG A 298 -6.52 9.71 -13.17
N MET A 299 -5.77 8.64 -13.41
CA MET A 299 -6.20 7.28 -13.06
C MET A 299 -6.40 7.12 -11.55
N LEU A 300 -5.53 7.73 -10.74
CA LEU A 300 -5.67 7.73 -9.29
C LEU A 300 -6.94 8.44 -8.84
N ALA A 301 -7.29 9.59 -9.42
CA ALA A 301 -8.51 10.32 -9.07
C ALA A 301 -9.77 9.46 -9.29
N GLU A 302 -9.84 8.76 -10.41
CA GLU A 302 -10.94 7.83 -10.73
C GLU A 302 -11.00 6.67 -9.72
N TYR A 303 -9.85 6.05 -9.44
CA TYR A 303 -9.76 4.96 -8.48
C TYR A 303 -10.18 5.39 -7.08
N GLU A 304 -9.70 6.53 -6.59
CA GLU A 304 -9.99 7.04 -5.24
C GLU A 304 -11.47 7.41 -5.06
N ALA A 305 -12.07 8.04 -6.06
CA ALA A 305 -13.50 8.34 -6.03
C ALA A 305 -14.35 7.06 -6.01
N GLY A 306 -14.02 6.08 -6.86
CA GLY A 306 -14.70 4.78 -6.88
C GLY A 306 -14.52 3.99 -5.59
N PHE A 307 -13.32 3.97 -5.03
CA PHE A 307 -13.01 3.30 -3.76
C PHE A 307 -13.79 3.92 -2.60
N GLU A 308 -13.80 5.24 -2.48
CA GLU A 308 -14.52 5.95 -1.42
C GLU A 308 -16.02 5.71 -1.51
N ALA A 309 -16.60 5.89 -2.70
CA ALA A 309 -18.02 5.65 -2.92
C ALA A 309 -18.43 4.22 -2.61
N ALA A 310 -17.67 3.22 -3.07
CA ALA A 310 -17.93 1.80 -2.77
C ALA A 310 -17.82 1.49 -1.27
N THR A 311 -16.86 2.10 -0.60
CA THR A 311 -16.67 1.95 0.85
C THR A 311 -17.86 2.52 1.62
N LEU A 312 -18.24 3.75 1.35
CA LEU A 312 -19.38 4.42 1.99
C LEU A 312 -20.72 3.73 1.67
N GLN A 313 -20.93 3.33 0.41
CA GLN A 313 -22.14 2.61 0.01
C GLN A 313 -22.31 1.30 0.79
N ARG A 314 -21.21 0.58 1.05
CA ARG A 314 -21.24 -0.62 1.89
C ARG A 314 -21.71 -0.30 3.29
N TYR A 315 -21.21 0.78 3.93
CA TYR A 315 -21.65 1.19 5.28
C TYR A 315 -23.13 1.58 5.31
N LEU A 316 -23.59 2.35 4.34
CA LEU A 316 -24.99 2.74 4.23
C LEU A 316 -25.90 1.54 4.04
N THR A 317 -25.47 0.55 3.23
CA THR A 317 -26.22 -0.69 3.01
C THR A 317 -26.27 -1.54 4.29
N GLU A 318 -25.16 -1.68 5.01
CA GLU A 318 -25.09 -2.42 6.28
C GLU A 318 -25.92 -1.73 7.38
N ALA A 319 -26.00 -0.40 7.35
CA ALA A 319 -26.86 0.38 8.25
C ALA A 319 -28.34 0.34 7.85
N GLY A 320 -28.70 -0.25 6.71
CA GLY A 320 -30.08 -0.38 6.26
C GLY A 320 -30.73 0.95 5.83
N THR A 321 -29.95 1.96 5.46
CA THR A 321 -30.49 3.30 5.13
C THR A 321 -31.23 3.36 3.79
N GLY A 322 -30.98 2.42 2.87
CA GLY A 322 -31.51 2.45 1.51
C GLY A 322 -30.95 3.58 0.62
N THR A 323 -30.01 4.37 1.13
CA THR A 323 -29.39 5.48 0.41
C THR A 323 -28.44 4.96 -0.68
N VAL A 324 -28.50 5.56 -1.88
CA VAL A 324 -27.59 5.29 -3.00
C VAL A 324 -26.76 6.54 -3.24
N LEU A 325 -25.43 6.38 -3.21
CA LEU A 325 -24.51 7.49 -3.39
C LEU A 325 -24.33 7.87 -4.86
N THR A 326 -24.18 9.17 -5.10
CA THR A 326 -23.68 9.70 -6.37
C THR A 326 -22.16 9.49 -6.44
N VAL A 327 -21.67 8.93 -7.56
CA VAL A 327 -20.25 8.69 -7.78
C VAL A 327 -19.73 9.67 -8.86
N PRO A 328 -18.80 10.57 -8.54
CA PRO A 328 -18.23 11.46 -9.54
C PRO A 328 -17.44 10.66 -10.61
N THR A 329 -17.44 11.17 -11.83
CA THR A 329 -16.58 10.62 -12.89
C THR A 329 -15.10 10.90 -12.60
N GLY A 330 -14.19 10.06 -13.08
CA GLY A 330 -12.76 10.28 -12.93
C GLY A 330 -12.29 11.66 -13.42
N PRO A 331 -12.73 12.14 -14.61
CA PRO A 331 -12.45 13.51 -15.06
C PRO A 331 -12.94 14.60 -14.10
N ALA A 332 -14.13 14.47 -13.49
CA ALA A 332 -14.65 15.43 -12.53
C ALA A 332 -13.82 15.47 -11.23
N ALA A 333 -13.47 14.31 -10.69
CA ALA A 333 -12.62 14.18 -9.51
C ALA A 333 -11.22 14.77 -9.75
N PHE A 334 -10.63 14.54 -10.93
CA PHE A 334 -9.34 15.13 -11.29
C PHE A 334 -9.43 16.64 -11.54
N ALA A 335 -10.52 17.12 -12.13
CA ALA A 335 -10.75 18.54 -12.34
C ALA A 335 -10.78 19.31 -11.00
N LEU A 336 -11.44 18.74 -9.96
CA LEU A 336 -11.41 19.32 -8.62
C LEU A 336 -9.98 19.38 -8.06
N ALA A 337 -9.20 18.30 -8.20
CA ALA A 337 -7.82 18.28 -7.73
C ALA A 337 -6.94 19.36 -8.39
N ASN A 338 -7.23 19.75 -9.62
CA ASN A 338 -6.53 20.86 -10.29
C ASN A 338 -7.09 22.25 -9.96
N ALA A 339 -8.34 22.36 -9.56
CA ALA A 339 -8.99 23.62 -9.21
C ALA A 339 -8.74 24.04 -7.77
N VAL A 340 -8.47 23.08 -6.89
CA VAL A 340 -8.25 23.33 -5.46
C VAL A 340 -6.75 23.45 -5.18
N PRO A 341 -6.29 24.53 -4.55
CA PRO A 341 -4.88 24.69 -4.18
C PRO A 341 -4.41 23.60 -3.22
N LEU A 342 -3.15 23.17 -3.37
CA LEU A 342 -2.49 22.29 -2.39
C LEU A 342 -2.43 22.99 -1.04
N SER A 343 -2.99 22.40 0.00
CA SER A 343 -2.95 22.97 1.36
C SER A 343 -1.53 23.16 1.88
N ALA A 344 -0.57 22.37 1.35
CA ALA A 344 0.84 22.42 1.73
C ALA A 344 1.58 23.67 1.20
N THR A 345 1.18 24.24 0.05
CA THR A 345 1.93 25.28 -0.66
C THR A 345 1.08 26.45 -1.13
N GLY A 346 -0.24 26.26 -1.27
CA GLY A 346 -1.15 27.26 -1.85
C GLY A 346 -1.15 27.31 -3.37
N ASP A 347 -0.31 26.52 -4.04
CA ASP A 347 -0.23 26.45 -5.50
C ASP A 347 -1.27 25.48 -6.07
N LEU A 348 -1.65 25.65 -7.35
CA LEU A 348 -2.42 24.66 -8.08
C LEU A 348 -1.53 23.48 -8.50
N LEU A 349 -2.08 22.27 -8.53
CA LEU A 349 -1.34 21.02 -8.69
C LEU A 349 -0.40 20.98 -9.91
N LEU A 350 -0.93 21.11 -11.12
CA LEU A 350 -0.10 20.98 -12.33
C LEU A 350 0.90 22.12 -12.52
N PRO A 351 0.53 23.40 -12.29
CA PRO A 351 1.49 24.50 -12.26
C PRO A 351 2.61 24.31 -11.24
N TRP A 352 2.28 23.78 -10.04
CA TRP A 352 3.27 23.50 -9.00
C TRP A 352 4.26 22.42 -9.44
N VAL A 353 3.79 21.28 -9.97
CA VAL A 353 4.66 20.20 -10.50
C VAL A 353 5.58 20.74 -11.59
N SER A 354 5.05 21.49 -12.55
CA SER A 354 5.83 22.05 -13.65
C SER A 354 6.88 23.05 -13.18
N LYS A 355 6.53 23.94 -12.23
CA LYS A 355 7.45 24.90 -11.64
C LYS A 355 8.60 24.21 -10.91
N MET A 356 8.30 23.26 -10.04
CA MET A 356 9.30 22.55 -9.23
C MET A 356 10.29 21.76 -10.09
N THR A 357 9.82 21.12 -11.14
CA THR A 357 10.67 20.36 -12.07
C THR A 357 11.54 21.30 -12.95
N ALA A 358 11.01 22.43 -13.38
CA ALA A 358 11.77 23.43 -14.13
C ALA A 358 12.89 24.06 -13.28
N GLU A 359 12.64 24.30 -11.99
CA GLU A 359 13.65 24.82 -11.05
C GLU A 359 14.84 23.87 -10.92
N GLU A 360 14.61 22.54 -10.94
CA GLU A 360 15.68 21.55 -10.87
C GLU A 360 16.60 21.58 -12.09
N VAL A 361 16.02 21.66 -13.29
CA VAL A 361 16.82 21.83 -14.52
C VAL A 361 17.59 23.13 -14.51
N ASP A 362 16.99 24.21 -14.01
CA ASP A 362 17.70 25.47 -13.88
C ASP A 362 18.89 25.40 -12.92
N GLN A 363 18.81 24.61 -11.85
CA GLN A 363 19.95 24.34 -10.96
C GLN A 363 21.10 23.61 -11.67
N ILE A 364 20.83 22.65 -12.55
CA ILE A 364 21.87 22.01 -13.38
C ILE A 364 22.56 23.05 -14.25
N ASN A 365 21.80 23.88 -14.95
CA ASN A 365 22.34 24.92 -15.82
C ASN A 365 23.13 25.98 -15.06
N LYS A 366 22.66 26.39 -13.87
CA LYS A 366 23.39 27.30 -12.97
C LYS A 366 24.71 26.71 -12.50
N MET A 367 24.74 25.40 -12.19
CA MET A 367 25.97 24.73 -11.79
C MET A 367 27.00 24.70 -12.93
N ILE A 368 26.57 24.45 -14.16
CA ILE A 368 27.45 24.49 -15.34
C ILE A 368 28.00 25.92 -15.55
N LEU A 369 27.15 26.95 -15.45
CA LEU A 369 27.57 28.34 -15.52
C LEU A 369 28.56 28.73 -14.43
N ARG A 370 28.33 28.24 -13.20
CA ARG A 370 29.26 28.44 -12.10
C ARG A 370 30.60 27.77 -12.38
N GLY A 371 30.61 26.53 -12.86
CA GLY A 371 31.83 25.83 -13.27
C GLY A 371 32.58 26.60 -14.35
N TYR A 372 31.88 27.19 -15.32
CA TYR A 372 32.47 28.07 -16.32
C TYR A 372 33.12 29.31 -15.68
N SER A 373 32.46 30.01 -14.77
CA SER A 373 32.98 31.24 -14.16
C SER A 373 34.13 30.97 -13.16
N GLU A 374 34.13 29.81 -12.51
CA GLU A 374 35.16 29.40 -11.54
C GLU A 374 36.29 28.57 -12.16
N GLY A 375 36.23 28.28 -13.46
CA GLY A 375 37.28 27.56 -14.20
C GLY A 375 37.35 26.07 -13.83
N TRP A 376 36.26 25.43 -13.52
CA TRP A 376 36.21 24.00 -13.17
C TRP A 376 36.57 23.12 -14.37
N THR A 377 37.27 22.02 -14.07
CA THR A 377 37.45 20.93 -15.04
C THR A 377 36.15 20.15 -15.22
N ASN A 378 36.07 19.38 -16.32
CA ASN A 378 34.91 18.51 -16.57
C ASN A 378 34.72 17.47 -15.44
N ASP A 379 35.83 16.96 -14.85
CA ASP A 379 35.78 16.01 -13.72
C ASP A 379 35.25 16.68 -12.43
N GLN A 380 35.64 17.93 -12.18
CA GLN A 380 35.09 18.70 -11.05
C GLN A 380 33.57 18.93 -11.22
N LEU A 381 33.15 19.30 -12.43
CA LEU A 381 31.70 19.48 -12.71
C LEU A 381 30.94 18.16 -12.57
N ALA A 382 31.47 17.05 -13.10
CA ALA A 382 30.88 15.72 -12.94
C ALA A 382 30.76 15.33 -11.46
N THR A 383 31.78 15.62 -10.65
CA THR A 383 31.77 15.36 -9.21
C THR A 383 30.69 16.19 -8.49
N MET A 384 30.55 17.47 -8.84
CA MET A 384 29.50 18.34 -8.25
C MET A 384 28.07 17.87 -8.61
N LEU A 385 27.91 17.29 -9.79
CA LEU A 385 26.62 16.73 -10.20
C LEU A 385 26.30 15.41 -9.53
N ARG A 386 27.25 14.46 -9.54
CA ARG A 386 27.08 13.10 -9.01
C ARG A 386 27.24 13.00 -7.51
N GLY A 387 28.10 13.83 -6.94
CA GLY A 387 28.57 13.72 -5.56
C GLY A 387 29.89 12.99 -5.42
N THR A 388 30.39 12.91 -4.19
CA THR A 388 31.67 12.30 -3.84
C THR A 388 31.51 10.87 -3.34
N LYS A 389 32.45 10.00 -3.67
CA LYS A 389 32.49 8.62 -3.17
C LYS A 389 32.59 8.56 -1.63
N ALA A 390 33.30 9.53 -1.04
CA ALA A 390 33.45 9.63 0.42
C ALA A 390 32.11 9.78 1.16
N LEU A 391 31.12 10.41 0.52
CA LEU A 391 29.75 10.60 1.05
C LEU A 391 28.72 9.70 0.34
N ASN A 392 29.16 8.58 -0.22
CA ASN A 392 28.30 7.64 -0.95
C ASN A 392 27.42 8.34 -2.00
N TYR A 393 27.97 9.35 -2.68
CA TYR A 393 27.30 10.16 -3.70
C TYR A 393 26.02 10.87 -3.23
N THR A 394 25.83 11.12 -1.92
CA THR A 394 24.63 11.78 -1.40
C THR A 394 24.68 13.31 -1.46
N ASP A 395 25.86 13.89 -1.67
CA ASP A 395 26.18 15.30 -1.69
C ASP A 395 26.05 15.96 -3.08
N GLY A 396 25.86 15.19 -4.14
CA GLY A 396 25.67 15.68 -5.49
C GLY A 396 24.32 16.37 -5.74
N LEU A 397 24.26 17.15 -6.84
CA LEU A 397 23.00 17.79 -7.25
C LEU A 397 21.94 16.75 -7.65
N LEU A 398 22.28 15.76 -8.46
CA LEU A 398 21.36 14.73 -8.97
C LEU A 398 20.70 13.89 -7.86
N PRO A 399 21.44 13.37 -6.85
CA PRO A 399 20.80 12.71 -5.71
C PRO A 399 19.86 13.60 -4.90
N ARG A 400 20.15 14.89 -4.80
CA ARG A 400 19.26 15.88 -4.15
C ARG A 400 17.99 16.08 -4.94
N MET A 401 18.09 16.16 -6.29
CA MET A 401 16.92 16.17 -7.18
C MET A 401 16.03 14.97 -6.97
N GLY A 402 16.59 13.77 -6.89
CA GLY A 402 15.80 12.55 -6.63
C GLY A 402 15.01 12.60 -5.31
N LYS A 403 15.56 13.20 -4.26
CA LYS A 403 14.84 13.42 -2.99
C LYS A 403 13.74 14.48 -3.12
N HIS A 404 13.99 15.54 -3.87
CA HIS A 404 13.02 16.60 -4.13
C HIS A 404 11.86 16.07 -4.98
N ASN A 405 12.15 15.36 -6.06
CA ASN A 405 11.16 14.67 -6.88
C ASN A 405 10.26 13.74 -6.05
N ALA A 406 10.86 13.00 -5.11
CA ALA A 406 10.08 12.15 -4.21
C ALA A 406 9.06 12.96 -3.38
N THR A 407 9.42 14.16 -2.96
CA THR A 407 8.52 15.08 -2.26
C THR A 407 7.40 15.59 -3.16
N ILE A 408 7.72 15.96 -4.40
CA ILE A 408 6.74 16.42 -5.39
C ILE A 408 5.71 15.31 -5.65
N VAL A 409 6.16 14.12 -6.03
CA VAL A 409 5.30 12.99 -6.38
C VAL A 409 4.41 12.57 -5.19
N ARG A 410 4.98 12.42 -4.00
CA ARG A 410 4.21 12.02 -2.81
C ARG A 410 3.15 13.05 -2.43
N THR A 411 3.48 14.33 -2.54
CA THR A 411 2.55 15.42 -2.22
C THR A 411 1.42 15.51 -3.25
N ALA A 412 1.75 15.36 -4.54
CA ALA A 412 0.77 15.35 -5.64
C ALA A 412 -0.22 14.18 -5.50
N ILE A 413 0.29 12.96 -5.25
CA ILE A 413 -0.55 11.77 -5.05
C ILE A 413 -1.48 11.96 -3.84
N GLN A 414 -0.96 12.45 -2.71
CA GLN A 414 -1.79 12.69 -1.52
C GLN A 414 -2.86 13.74 -1.78
N HIS A 415 -2.55 14.78 -2.52
CA HIS A 415 -3.51 15.82 -2.88
C HIS A 415 -4.65 15.26 -3.74
N VAL A 416 -4.31 14.55 -4.82
CA VAL A 416 -5.31 13.95 -5.71
C VAL A 416 -6.17 12.94 -4.99
N ALA A 417 -5.57 12.05 -4.19
CA ALA A 417 -6.31 11.07 -3.40
C ALA A 417 -7.30 11.71 -2.42
N SER A 418 -6.87 12.74 -1.71
CA SER A 418 -7.72 13.44 -0.74
C SER A 418 -8.85 14.23 -1.41
N THR A 419 -8.56 14.91 -2.53
CA THR A 419 -9.55 15.72 -3.25
C THR A 419 -10.57 14.88 -3.99
N ALA A 420 -10.16 13.76 -4.58
CA ALA A 420 -11.06 12.85 -5.26
C ALA A 420 -12.10 12.24 -4.29
N ARG A 421 -11.67 11.86 -3.07
CA ARG A 421 -12.60 11.39 -2.02
C ARG A 421 -13.52 12.50 -1.53
N GLU A 422 -12.99 13.70 -1.32
CA GLU A 422 -13.81 14.86 -0.93
C GLU A 422 -14.87 15.19 -1.99
N GLN A 423 -14.62 14.95 -3.29
CA GLN A 423 -15.64 15.14 -4.32
C GLN A 423 -16.82 14.19 -4.12
N VAL A 424 -16.58 12.93 -3.76
CA VAL A 424 -17.66 11.98 -3.42
C VAL A 424 -18.51 12.54 -2.27
N TRP A 425 -17.88 13.10 -1.23
CA TRP A 425 -18.61 13.66 -0.09
C TRP A 425 -19.44 14.88 -0.48
N ARG A 426 -18.89 15.76 -1.31
CA ARG A 426 -19.61 16.96 -1.82
C ARG A 426 -20.80 16.60 -2.70
N ASP A 427 -20.67 15.55 -3.52
CA ASP A 427 -21.78 15.09 -4.36
C ASP A 427 -22.89 14.38 -3.54
N ASN A 428 -22.66 14.19 -2.22
CA ASN A 428 -23.56 13.52 -1.29
C ASN A 428 -23.66 14.29 0.05
N GLU A 429 -23.72 15.62 0.01
CA GLU A 429 -23.74 16.49 1.20
C GLU A 429 -24.99 16.29 2.06
N ASP A 430 -26.05 15.73 1.51
CA ASP A 430 -27.27 15.35 2.22
C ASP A 430 -27.06 14.18 3.22
N VAL A 431 -26.00 13.40 3.03
CA VAL A 431 -25.62 12.24 3.86
C VAL A 431 -24.34 12.48 4.64
N ILE A 432 -23.41 13.27 4.05
CA ILE A 432 -22.07 13.50 4.57
C ILE A 432 -21.84 15.00 4.71
N ASP A 433 -21.92 15.51 5.91
CA ASP A 433 -21.74 16.94 6.21
C ASP A 433 -20.37 17.28 6.83
N ARG A 434 -19.65 16.25 7.35
CA ARG A 434 -18.39 16.38 8.07
C ARG A 434 -17.41 15.30 7.69
N TYR A 435 -16.16 15.54 8.02
CA TYR A 435 -15.10 14.53 7.96
C TYR A 435 -14.23 14.56 9.22
N ARG A 436 -13.60 13.44 9.53
CA ARG A 436 -12.66 13.29 10.66
C ARG A 436 -11.25 13.13 10.11
N TRP A 437 -10.30 13.81 10.75
CA TRP A 437 -8.87 13.68 10.45
C TRP A 437 -8.31 12.39 11.05
N VAL A 438 -7.51 11.63 10.27
CA VAL A 438 -6.86 10.39 10.68
C VAL A 438 -5.36 10.48 10.39
N ALA A 439 -4.56 10.60 11.45
CA ALA A 439 -3.11 10.63 11.33
C ALA A 439 -2.50 9.23 11.40
N THR A 440 -1.30 9.05 10.85
CA THR A 440 -0.52 7.82 11.02
C THR A 440 0.05 7.76 12.44
N LEU A 441 -0.14 6.64 13.15
CA LEU A 441 0.35 6.45 14.52
C LEU A 441 1.80 5.93 14.50
N ASP A 442 2.76 6.83 14.27
CA ASP A 442 4.20 6.55 14.30
C ASP A 442 5.03 7.78 14.70
N SER A 443 6.36 7.63 14.86
CA SER A 443 7.26 8.72 15.27
C SER A 443 7.44 9.82 14.21
N ARG A 444 7.17 9.54 12.93
CA ARG A 444 7.39 10.45 11.79
C ARG A 444 6.21 11.39 11.50
N THR A 445 5.07 11.19 12.13
CA THR A 445 3.91 12.05 11.96
C THR A 445 4.19 13.47 12.47
N SER A 446 3.87 14.48 11.67
CA SER A 446 4.18 15.88 12.00
C SER A 446 3.38 16.38 13.21
N PRO A 447 3.86 17.39 13.93
CA PRO A 447 3.13 17.99 15.06
C PRO A 447 1.71 18.44 14.71
N THR A 448 1.52 19.02 13.52
CA THR A 448 0.19 19.43 13.04
C THR A 448 -0.73 18.22 12.87
N CYS A 449 -0.28 17.19 12.16
CA CYS A 449 -1.08 15.99 11.92
C CYS A 449 -1.43 15.24 13.22
N ARG A 450 -0.49 15.16 14.17
CA ARG A 450 -0.72 14.57 15.50
C ARG A 450 -1.85 15.27 16.25
N THR A 451 -1.88 16.58 16.15
CA THR A 451 -2.85 17.44 16.86
C THR A 451 -4.22 17.41 16.20
N LEU A 452 -4.29 17.27 14.88
CA LEU A 452 -5.55 17.18 14.15
C LEU A 452 -6.20 15.81 14.28
N ASP A 453 -5.46 14.77 14.69
CA ASP A 453 -5.96 13.41 14.74
C ASP A 453 -7.21 13.27 15.62
N GLY A 454 -8.27 12.71 15.06
CA GLY A 454 -9.57 12.57 15.69
C GLY A 454 -10.47 13.80 15.62
N GLN A 455 -9.98 14.96 15.16
CA GLN A 455 -10.82 16.16 15.02
C GLN A 455 -11.75 16.04 13.81
N GLU A 456 -12.95 16.57 13.98
CA GLU A 456 -13.98 16.65 12.93
C GLU A 456 -14.15 18.07 12.41
N PHE A 457 -14.43 18.17 11.12
CA PHE A 457 -14.61 19.44 10.41
C PHE A 457 -15.80 19.34 9.47
N GLU A 458 -16.54 20.41 9.31
CA GLU A 458 -17.55 20.52 8.25
C GLU A 458 -16.90 20.50 6.86
N LEU A 459 -17.58 19.96 5.88
CA LEU A 459 -17.10 19.95 4.50
C LEU A 459 -16.76 21.36 4.02
N GLY A 460 -15.59 21.49 3.42
CA GLY A 460 -15.09 22.77 2.88
C GLY A 460 -14.56 23.76 3.92
N LYS A 461 -14.64 23.50 5.24
CA LYS A 461 -14.22 24.44 6.29
C LYS A 461 -12.97 24.05 7.06
N GLY A 462 -12.55 22.80 7.01
CA GLY A 462 -11.38 22.31 7.75
C GLY A 462 -10.11 22.15 6.92
N PRO A 463 -9.00 21.73 7.57
CA PRO A 463 -7.75 21.44 6.89
C PRO A 463 -7.86 20.12 6.09
N ARG A 464 -7.23 20.05 4.92
CA ARG A 464 -7.21 18.86 4.06
C ARG A 464 -5.78 18.37 3.85
N PRO A 465 -5.55 17.02 3.88
CA PRO A 465 -4.27 16.48 3.45
C PRO A 465 -4.03 16.73 1.94
N PRO A 466 -2.77 17.01 1.53
CA PRO A 466 -1.57 17.18 2.34
C PRO A 466 -1.48 18.58 2.97
N ILE A 467 -1.38 18.68 4.28
CA ILE A 467 -1.22 19.98 4.98
C ILE A 467 0.25 20.44 5.02
N HIS A 468 1.16 19.57 4.65
CA HIS A 468 2.59 19.83 4.49
C HIS A 468 3.18 18.84 3.46
N PRO A 469 4.35 19.11 2.87
CA PRO A 469 5.03 18.15 1.99
C PRO A 469 5.21 16.78 2.66
N ASN A 470 5.07 15.70 1.88
CA ASN A 470 5.14 14.32 2.36
C ASN A 470 4.11 13.95 3.45
N CYS A 471 2.97 14.61 3.52
CA CYS A 471 1.89 14.27 4.44
C CYS A 471 1.39 12.84 4.20
N ARG A 472 1.15 12.09 5.31
CA ARG A 472 0.66 10.70 5.27
C ARG A 472 -0.70 10.54 5.96
N SER A 473 -1.24 11.62 6.51
CA SER A 473 -2.57 11.63 7.10
C SER A 473 -3.65 11.48 6.04
N THR A 474 -4.79 10.95 6.44
CA THR A 474 -5.99 10.84 5.62
C THR A 474 -7.19 11.46 6.34
N THR A 475 -8.32 11.45 5.69
CA THR A 475 -9.61 11.86 6.27
C THR A 475 -10.63 10.77 6.01
N VAL A 476 -11.66 10.69 6.84
CA VAL A 476 -12.80 9.79 6.66
C VAL A 476 -14.09 10.58 6.78
N ALA A 477 -15.09 10.23 5.98
CA ALA A 477 -16.42 10.83 6.06
C ALA A 477 -17.06 10.55 7.43
N VAL A 478 -17.84 11.49 7.92
CA VAL A 478 -18.76 11.28 9.06
C VAL A 478 -20.17 11.24 8.49
N ILE A 479 -20.85 10.11 8.66
CA ILE A 479 -22.21 9.91 8.16
C ILE A 479 -23.17 10.26 9.29
N ALA A 480 -24.08 11.18 9.04
CA ALA A 480 -25.06 11.64 10.01
C ALA A 480 -25.92 10.48 10.54
N GLY A 481 -26.03 10.38 11.86
CA GLY A 481 -26.78 9.32 12.53
C GLY A 481 -26.10 7.95 12.65
N LEU A 482 -24.85 7.83 12.16
CA LEU A 482 -24.06 6.60 12.25
C LEU A 482 -22.75 6.78 13.03
N GLU A 483 -22.61 7.83 13.82
CA GLU A 483 -21.40 8.22 14.56
C GLU A 483 -20.93 7.13 15.52
N GLY A 484 -21.82 6.40 16.18
CA GLY A 484 -21.51 5.32 17.12
C GLY A 484 -20.99 4.02 16.49
N LEU A 485 -21.05 3.87 15.17
CA LEU A 485 -20.50 2.69 14.49
C LEU A 485 -18.96 2.62 14.54
N LEU A 486 -18.31 3.71 14.89
CA LEU A 486 -16.86 3.81 14.96
C LEU A 486 -16.25 3.32 16.29
N ASP A 487 -17.04 3.14 17.34
CA ASP A 487 -16.54 3.00 18.71
C ASP A 487 -15.89 1.64 19.03
N ASN A 488 -16.19 0.58 18.27
CA ASN A 488 -15.70 -0.77 18.52
C ASN A 488 -14.59 -1.25 17.59
N LEU A 489 -13.88 -0.34 16.95
CA LEU A 489 -13.04 -0.60 15.81
C LEU A 489 -11.57 -0.41 16.13
N GLN A 490 -10.68 -0.99 15.29
CA GLN A 490 -9.25 -0.89 15.47
C GLN A 490 -8.59 -0.19 14.29
N ARG A 491 -7.55 0.58 14.56
CA ARG A 491 -6.66 1.20 13.58
C ARG A 491 -5.22 0.73 13.78
N ALA A 492 -4.45 0.73 12.70
CA ALA A 492 -3.04 0.33 12.77
C ALA A 492 -2.18 1.42 13.42
N SER A 493 -1.22 0.99 14.24
CA SER A 493 -0.10 1.79 14.71
C SER A 493 1.22 1.08 14.39
N VAL A 494 2.35 1.76 14.58
CA VAL A 494 3.68 1.15 14.41
C VAL A 494 3.89 -0.05 15.34
N ASN A 495 3.21 -0.10 16.49
CA ASN A 495 3.34 -1.14 17.51
C ASN A 495 2.15 -2.12 17.55
N GLY A 496 1.32 -2.17 16.50
CA GLY A 496 0.16 -3.05 16.40
C GLY A 496 -1.16 -2.30 16.29
N GLN A 497 -2.27 -3.01 16.51
CA GLN A 497 -3.61 -2.44 16.42
C GLN A 497 -4.00 -1.76 17.73
N VAL A 498 -4.71 -0.65 17.61
CA VAL A 498 -5.28 0.12 18.74
C VAL A 498 -6.73 0.48 18.44
N PRO A 499 -7.56 0.84 19.44
CA PRO A 499 -8.93 1.30 19.20
C PRO A 499 -8.96 2.45 18.17
N ALA A 500 -9.93 2.41 17.26
CA ALA A 500 -10.06 3.42 16.21
C ALA A 500 -10.37 4.82 16.74
N SER A 501 -11.04 4.89 17.90
CA SER A 501 -11.34 6.13 18.62
C SER A 501 -10.11 6.76 19.30
N MET A 502 -9.04 5.97 19.52
CA MET A 502 -7.83 6.43 20.18
C MET A 502 -7.10 7.46 19.31
N THR A 503 -6.94 8.67 19.80
CA THR A 503 -6.20 9.74 19.12
C THR A 503 -4.68 9.54 19.21
N TYR A 504 -3.92 10.28 18.40
CA TYR A 504 -2.46 10.20 18.38
C TYR A 504 -1.84 10.42 19.78
N TYR A 505 -2.28 11.43 20.52
CA TYR A 505 -1.71 11.71 21.83
C TYR A 505 -2.17 10.73 22.91
N GLU A 506 -3.36 10.15 22.82
CA GLU A 506 -3.77 9.03 23.66
C GLU A 506 -2.90 7.80 23.39
N TRP A 507 -2.70 7.45 22.11
CA TRP A 507 -1.77 6.40 21.72
C TRP A 507 -0.35 6.68 22.20
N LEU A 508 0.14 7.92 22.05
CA LEU A 508 1.48 8.30 22.47
C LEU A 508 1.65 8.14 24.00
N LYS A 509 0.60 8.39 24.81
CA LYS A 509 0.62 8.14 26.27
C LYS A 509 0.84 6.66 26.61
N THR A 510 0.49 5.72 25.75
CA THR A 510 0.71 4.28 25.96
C THR A 510 2.12 3.82 25.61
N GLN A 511 2.92 4.66 24.94
CA GLN A 511 4.27 4.32 24.52
C GLN A 511 5.29 4.54 25.64
N SER A 512 6.50 3.97 25.47
CA SER A 512 7.58 4.16 26.44
C SER A 512 7.99 5.63 26.55
N ALA A 513 8.51 6.02 27.73
CA ALA A 513 9.00 7.38 27.98
C ALA A 513 10.06 7.83 26.95
N ALA A 514 10.96 6.91 26.57
CA ALA A 514 11.98 7.17 25.56
C ALA A 514 11.36 7.46 24.19
N PHE A 515 10.35 6.71 23.78
CA PHE A 515 9.64 6.94 22.53
C PHE A 515 8.85 8.27 22.56
N GLN A 516 8.19 8.58 23.68
CA GLN A 516 7.49 9.86 23.85
C GLN A 516 8.46 11.05 23.73
N GLU A 517 9.64 10.94 24.33
CA GLU A 517 10.68 11.97 24.26
C GLU A 517 11.28 12.09 22.84
N GLU A 518 11.54 10.97 22.15
CA GLU A 518 11.97 10.95 20.75
C GLU A 518 10.97 11.72 19.86
N VAL A 519 9.68 11.44 20.03
CA VAL A 519 8.61 12.02 19.25
C VAL A 519 8.40 13.52 19.52
N LEU A 520 8.40 13.93 20.78
CA LEU A 520 8.03 15.29 21.21
C LEU A 520 9.24 16.21 21.36
N GLY A 521 10.41 15.66 21.53
CA GLY A 521 11.60 16.34 22.00
C GLY A 521 11.54 16.64 23.53
N PRO A 522 12.70 16.86 24.19
CA PRO A 522 12.79 16.91 25.65
C PRO A 522 11.85 17.92 26.32
N SER A 523 11.69 19.09 25.71
CA SER A 523 10.93 20.17 26.33
C SER A 523 9.40 19.95 26.29
N ARG A 524 8.86 19.44 25.16
CA ARG A 524 7.44 19.11 25.06
C ARG A 524 7.13 17.82 25.82
N TYR A 525 8.05 16.85 25.86
CA TYR A 525 7.91 15.65 26.63
C TYR A 525 7.74 15.94 28.12
N LYS A 526 8.59 16.81 28.71
CA LYS A 526 8.45 17.23 30.11
C LYS A 526 7.06 17.79 30.44
N MET A 527 6.45 18.50 29.52
CA MET A 527 5.09 19.00 29.68
C MET A 527 4.04 17.88 29.52
N PHE A 528 4.21 17.02 28.51
CA PHE A 528 3.32 15.90 28.21
C PHE A 528 3.30 14.85 29.33
N ALA A 529 4.43 14.62 29.99
CA ALA A 529 4.59 13.64 31.08
C ALA A 529 4.00 14.09 32.43
N ARG A 530 3.54 15.35 32.55
CA ARG A 530 2.92 15.84 33.81
C ARG A 530 1.62 15.08 34.10
N SER A 531 1.33 14.83 35.36
CA SER A 531 0.13 14.10 35.79
C SER A 531 -1.18 14.84 35.49
N ASP A 532 -1.15 16.19 35.44
CA ASP A 532 -2.29 17.05 35.13
C ASP A 532 -2.48 17.28 33.60
N MET A 533 -1.58 16.74 32.76
CA MET A 533 -1.59 16.91 31.32
C MET A 533 -2.23 15.72 30.62
N THR A 534 -3.54 15.79 30.36
CA THR A 534 -4.24 14.78 29.55
C THR A 534 -3.83 14.90 28.07
N ALA A 535 -4.06 13.84 27.28
CA ALA A 535 -3.80 13.83 25.84
C ALA A 535 -4.59 14.93 25.12
N ASP A 536 -5.86 15.09 25.44
CA ASP A 536 -6.75 16.13 24.88
C ASP A 536 -6.29 17.55 25.24
N LYS A 537 -5.97 17.78 26.52
CA LYS A 537 -5.42 19.07 26.96
C LYS A 537 -4.13 19.41 26.22
N PHE A 538 -3.24 18.43 26.08
CA PHE A 538 -1.98 18.62 25.35
C PHE A 538 -2.22 18.94 23.87
N ALA A 539 -3.13 18.22 23.20
CA ALA A 539 -3.51 18.45 21.81
C ALA A 539 -4.00 19.91 21.60
N LYS A 540 -4.92 20.38 22.43
CA LYS A 540 -5.50 21.74 22.35
C LYS A 540 -4.47 22.87 22.50
N LEU A 541 -3.31 22.56 23.08
CA LEU A 541 -2.24 23.54 23.27
C LEU A 541 -1.25 23.63 22.10
N GLN A 542 -1.30 22.72 21.11
CA GLN A 542 -0.24 22.61 20.11
C GLN A 542 -0.38 23.51 18.88
N LEU A 543 -1.60 23.88 18.51
CA LEU A 543 -1.86 24.65 17.29
C LEU A 543 -2.57 25.99 17.56
N ASN A 544 -2.35 26.95 16.66
CA ASN A 544 -3.18 28.17 16.59
C ASN A 544 -4.45 27.92 15.76
N SER A 545 -5.31 28.94 15.60
CA SER A 545 -6.54 28.85 14.82
C SER A 545 -6.31 28.65 13.30
N ALA A 546 -5.11 28.89 12.82
CA ALA A 546 -4.69 28.61 11.44
C ALA A 546 -4.00 27.23 11.29
N PHE A 547 -4.13 26.34 12.27
CA PHE A 547 -3.52 25.00 12.31
C PHE A 547 -2.00 24.98 12.24
N GLN A 548 -1.35 26.07 12.63
CA GLN A 548 0.11 26.17 12.67
C GLN A 548 0.63 25.82 14.07
N PRO A 549 1.75 25.06 14.17
CA PRO A 549 2.34 24.70 15.44
C PRO A 549 2.77 25.92 16.25
N LEU A 550 2.40 25.92 17.53
CA LEU A 550 2.81 26.95 18.47
C LEU A 550 4.24 26.71 18.98
N THR A 551 4.94 27.78 19.29
CA THR A 551 6.21 27.77 19.99
C THR A 551 6.03 27.28 21.43
N LEU A 552 7.11 26.82 22.07
CA LEU A 552 7.06 26.40 23.48
C LEU A 552 6.64 27.53 24.42
N GLU A 553 7.00 28.75 24.11
CA GLU A 553 6.62 29.92 24.91
C GLU A 553 5.11 30.19 24.84
N GLU A 554 4.55 30.16 23.65
CA GLU A 554 3.10 30.31 23.41
C GLU A 554 2.30 29.19 24.08
N ILE A 555 2.78 27.94 23.99
CA ILE A 555 2.17 26.78 24.67
C ILE A 555 2.18 26.99 26.19
N ARG A 556 3.31 27.40 26.78
CA ARG A 556 3.42 27.67 28.22
C ARG A 556 2.51 28.81 28.67
N LYS A 557 2.35 29.84 27.83
CA LYS A 557 1.44 30.95 28.13
C LYS A 557 -0.03 30.51 28.11
N ARG A 558 -0.39 29.59 27.20
CA ARG A 558 -1.75 29.02 27.15
C ARG A 558 -2.03 28.04 28.28
N ASP A 559 -1.05 27.21 28.68
CA ASP A 559 -1.19 26.23 29.76
C ASP A 559 -1.37 26.89 31.14
N ARG A 560 -0.93 28.13 31.32
CA ARG A 560 -1.11 28.91 32.56
C ARG A 560 -2.46 29.63 32.68
N ARG A 561 -3.22 29.71 31.58
CA ARG A 561 -4.57 30.27 31.55
C ARG A 561 -5.62 29.17 31.79
#